data_28d38017d8dff17bdc7eaeb4c1c38ac3
#
_entry.id   28d38017d8dff17bdc7eaeb4c1c38ac3
#
_cell.length_a   1.000
_cell.length_b   1.000
_cell.length_c   1.000
_cell.angle_alpha   90.00
_cell.angle_beta   90.00
_cell.angle_gamma   90.00
#
_symmetry.space_group_name_H-M   'P 1'
#
loop_
_entity.id
_entity.type
_entity.pdbx_description
1 polymer ?
#
loop_
_entity_poly.entity_id
_entity_poly.type
_entity_poly.pdbx_seq_one_letter_code
_entity_poly.pdbx_strand_id
1 'polypeptide(L)'
;QTMDERMGESNRVIQSSIRTQLSESNKVVREVTEGLTKLGETNRQVVGFAEQLKKLQDVLQNPKQRGILGEYYLETVLQNVLPPGSFQMQYGFDNGEIVDAVVFVKDKIIPIDSKFSLENYNRMIEERDVVRRAEIEKQFVNDLKLRITETAKYIRPSDKTTDFAFMFIPSECVY
;
A
#
# COMPACT_ATOMS: atom_id res chain seq x y z
N GLN A 1 67.46 -44.65 14.94
CA GLN A 1 66.29 -43.93 15.53
C GLN A 1 65.51 -44.91 16.34
N THR A 2 65.42 -44.69 17.64
CA THR A 2 64.78 -45.54 18.60
C THR A 2 63.26 -45.52 18.44
N MET A 3 62.57 -46.62 18.75
CA MET A 3 61.10 -46.75 18.61
C MET A 3 60.36 -45.66 19.43
N ASP A 4 60.93 -45.21 20.50
CA ASP A 4 60.43 -44.11 21.36
C ASP A 4 60.41 -42.75 20.64
N GLU A 5 61.43 -42.43 19.82
CA GLU A 5 61.42 -41.14 19.05
C GLU A 5 60.34 -41.11 18.00
N ARG A 6 60.04 -42.21 17.34
CA ARG A 6 58.97 -42.34 16.31
C ARG A 6 57.58 -42.27 16.96
N MET A 7 57.38 -42.85 18.17
CA MET A 7 56.12 -42.72 18.91
C MET A 7 55.92 -41.29 19.41
N GLY A 8 56.95 -40.59 19.84
CA GLY A 8 56.85 -39.21 20.27
C GLY A 8 56.48 -38.26 19.14
N GLU A 9 57.04 -38.49 17.91
CA GLU A 9 56.76 -37.68 16.76
C GLU A 9 55.33 -37.94 16.21
N SER A 10 54.92 -39.19 16.19
CA SER A 10 53.55 -39.58 15.82
C SER A 10 52.49 -38.97 16.75
N ASN A 11 52.72 -38.99 18.09
CA ASN A 11 51.82 -38.39 19.04
C ASN A 11 51.74 -36.87 18.89
N ARG A 12 52.84 -36.16 18.57
CA ARG A 12 52.81 -34.71 18.28
C ARG A 12 52.01 -34.38 17.01
N VAL A 13 52.16 -35.17 15.95
CA VAL A 13 51.43 -35.00 14.72
C VAL A 13 49.93 -35.22 14.95
N ILE A 14 49.57 -36.28 15.68
CA ILE A 14 48.16 -36.55 16.03
C ILE A 14 47.58 -35.42 16.87
N GLN A 15 48.30 -34.93 17.90
CA GLN A 15 47.81 -33.81 18.73
C GLN A 15 47.65 -32.51 17.93
N SER A 16 48.58 -32.21 17.02
CA SER A 16 48.46 -31.02 16.17
C SER A 16 47.27 -31.15 15.21
N SER A 17 47.08 -32.33 14.62
CA SER A 17 45.94 -32.61 13.72
C SER A 17 44.59 -32.49 14.46
N ILE A 18 44.48 -33.03 15.67
CA ILE A 18 43.27 -32.90 16.51
C ILE A 18 43.02 -31.43 16.87
N ARG A 19 44.02 -30.65 17.21
CA ARG A 19 43.87 -29.21 17.49
C ARG A 19 43.39 -28.45 16.26
N THR A 20 43.94 -28.71 15.10
CA THR A 20 43.52 -28.08 13.85
C THR A 20 42.07 -28.44 13.51
N GLN A 21 41.71 -29.72 13.64
CA GLN A 21 40.37 -30.18 13.38
C GLN A 21 39.31 -29.61 14.35
N LEU A 22 39.66 -29.49 15.63
CA LEU A 22 38.81 -28.81 16.62
C LEU A 22 38.65 -27.33 16.34
N SER A 23 39.73 -26.64 15.90
CA SER A 23 39.68 -25.24 15.52
C SER A 23 38.80 -25.01 14.31
N GLU A 24 38.91 -25.85 13.27
CA GLU A 24 38.05 -25.82 12.07
C GLU A 24 36.59 -26.13 12.40
N SER A 25 36.37 -27.15 13.23
CA SER A 25 35.01 -27.48 13.69
C SER A 25 34.34 -26.31 14.44
N ASN A 26 35.10 -25.68 15.37
CA ASN A 26 34.61 -24.50 16.10
C ASN A 26 34.31 -23.32 15.16
N LYS A 27 35.07 -23.12 14.09
CA LYS A 27 34.84 -22.10 13.08
C LYS A 27 33.53 -22.37 12.33
N VAL A 28 33.32 -23.60 11.86
CA VAL A 28 32.09 -24.00 11.21
C VAL A 28 30.86 -23.83 12.11
N VAL A 29 30.97 -24.22 13.40
CA VAL A 29 29.89 -24.03 14.36
C VAL A 29 29.53 -22.53 14.54
N ARG A 30 30.53 -21.66 14.60
CA ARG A 30 30.29 -20.22 14.67
C ARG A 30 29.59 -19.69 13.40
N GLU A 31 30.09 -20.05 12.23
CA GLU A 31 29.50 -19.64 10.95
C GLU A 31 28.05 -20.10 10.82
N VAL A 32 27.75 -21.35 11.22
CA VAL A 32 26.37 -21.87 11.25
C VAL A 32 25.51 -21.11 12.26
N THR A 33 26.05 -20.82 13.45
CA THR A 33 25.29 -20.08 14.47
C THR A 33 25.00 -18.64 14.03
N GLU A 34 25.97 -17.96 13.43
CA GLU A 34 25.79 -16.63 12.87
C GLU A 34 24.77 -16.64 11.71
N GLY A 35 24.83 -17.66 10.84
CA GLY A 35 23.86 -17.87 9.76
C GLY A 35 22.44 -18.09 10.28
N LEU A 36 22.27 -18.90 11.32
CA LEU A 36 20.97 -19.15 11.96
C LEU A 36 20.42 -17.89 12.65
N THR A 37 21.30 -17.10 13.30
CA THR A 37 20.88 -15.81 13.91
C THR A 37 20.37 -14.85 12.84
N LYS A 38 21.10 -14.72 11.73
CA LYS A 38 20.72 -13.86 10.60
C LYS A 38 19.41 -14.31 9.92
N LEU A 39 19.21 -15.62 9.80
CA LEU A 39 17.95 -16.20 9.35
C LEU A 39 16.80 -15.89 10.30
N GLY A 40 17.03 -15.96 11.60
CA GLY A 40 16.04 -15.60 12.63
C GLY A 40 15.62 -14.12 12.55
N GLU A 41 16.58 -13.21 12.33
CA GLU A 41 16.31 -11.79 12.14
C GLU A 41 15.52 -11.52 10.86
N THR A 42 15.93 -12.14 9.75
CA THR A 42 15.21 -12.03 8.47
C THR A 42 13.78 -12.55 8.58
N ASN A 43 13.57 -13.65 9.29
CA ASN A 43 12.25 -14.22 9.49
C ASN A 43 11.35 -13.28 10.33
N ARG A 44 11.89 -12.63 11.36
CA ARG A 44 11.15 -11.60 12.13
C ARG A 44 10.78 -10.39 11.26
N GLN A 45 11.67 -9.95 10.37
CA GLN A 45 11.38 -8.87 9.43
C GLN A 45 10.26 -9.25 8.45
N VAL A 46 10.27 -10.49 7.92
CA VAL A 46 9.21 -10.98 7.03
C VAL A 46 7.86 -11.06 7.75
N VAL A 47 7.83 -11.55 8.99
CA VAL A 47 6.61 -11.58 9.80
C VAL A 47 6.10 -10.16 10.08
N GLY A 48 6.99 -9.23 10.45
CA GLY A 48 6.63 -7.82 10.66
C GLY A 48 6.08 -7.16 9.39
N PHE A 49 6.65 -7.47 8.23
CA PHE A 49 6.17 -6.99 6.94
C PHE A 49 4.78 -7.57 6.59
N ALA A 50 4.56 -8.85 6.86
CA ALA A 50 3.25 -9.49 6.68
C ALA A 50 2.16 -8.86 7.57
N GLU A 51 2.49 -8.52 8.82
CA GLU A 51 1.58 -7.80 9.72
C GLU A 51 1.27 -6.38 9.23
N GLN A 52 2.27 -5.66 8.68
CA GLN A 52 2.06 -4.35 8.08
C GLN A 52 1.17 -4.41 6.84
N LEU A 53 1.37 -5.41 5.97
CA LEU A 53 0.50 -5.67 4.81
C LEU A 53 -0.92 -6.00 5.23
N LYS A 54 -1.09 -6.80 6.29
CA LYS A 54 -2.42 -7.10 6.82
C LYS A 54 -3.12 -5.86 7.36
N LYS A 55 -2.42 -5.01 8.12
CA LYS A 55 -2.97 -3.72 8.58
C LYS A 55 -3.36 -2.82 7.42
N LEU A 56 -2.54 -2.76 6.36
CA LEU A 56 -2.87 -2.00 5.15
C LEU A 56 -4.11 -2.57 4.45
N GLN A 57 -4.23 -3.88 4.36
CA GLN A 57 -5.41 -4.56 3.83
C GLN A 57 -6.67 -4.26 4.66
N ASP A 58 -6.58 -4.29 5.99
CA ASP A 58 -7.67 -3.95 6.90
C ASP A 58 -8.12 -2.48 6.73
N VAL A 59 -7.17 -1.55 6.54
CA VAL A 59 -7.45 -0.13 6.21
C VAL A 59 -8.21 -0.04 4.89
N LEU A 60 -7.78 -0.76 3.88
CA LEU A 60 -8.43 -0.77 2.55
C LEU A 60 -9.82 -1.43 2.56
N GLN A 61 -10.11 -2.30 3.52
CA GLN A 61 -11.43 -2.91 3.69
C GLN A 61 -12.43 -2.01 4.43
N ASN A 62 -11.95 -1.05 5.23
CA ASN A 62 -12.82 -0.15 6.00
C ASN A 62 -13.29 1.03 5.11
N PRO A 63 -14.61 1.19 4.84
CA PRO A 63 -15.14 2.25 3.98
C PRO A 63 -14.77 3.66 4.44
N LYS A 64 -14.74 3.91 5.75
CA LYS A 64 -14.38 5.22 6.32
C LYS A 64 -12.91 5.55 6.09
N GLN A 65 -12.02 4.59 6.27
CA GLN A 65 -10.59 4.79 6.07
C GLN A 65 -10.26 4.93 4.58
N ARG A 66 -10.98 4.24 3.70
CA ARG A 66 -10.91 4.46 2.25
C ARG A 66 -11.29 5.89 1.86
N GLY A 67 -12.35 6.45 2.46
CA GLY A 67 -12.73 7.85 2.25
C GLY A 67 -11.60 8.81 2.58
N ILE A 68 -11.03 8.69 3.77
CA ILE A 68 -9.89 9.53 4.22
C ILE A 68 -8.68 9.40 3.27
N LEU A 69 -8.40 8.18 2.81
CA LEU A 69 -7.30 7.93 1.87
C LEU A 69 -7.57 8.58 0.51
N GLY A 70 -8.82 8.52 0.02
CA GLY A 70 -9.24 9.18 -1.22
C GLY A 70 -9.08 10.70 -1.16
N GLU A 71 -9.47 11.33 -0.05
CA GLU A 71 -9.28 12.75 0.20
C GLU A 71 -7.80 13.13 0.26
N TYR A 72 -6.97 12.32 0.92
CA TYR A 72 -5.52 12.53 0.97
C TYR A 72 -4.86 12.47 -0.42
N TYR A 73 -5.25 11.50 -1.26
CA TYR A 73 -4.76 11.43 -2.64
C TYR A 73 -5.23 12.61 -3.47
N LEU A 74 -6.49 13.01 -3.33
CA LEU A 74 -7.02 14.19 -4.01
C LEU A 74 -6.21 15.44 -3.63
N GLU A 75 -5.99 15.69 -2.34
CA GLU A 75 -5.18 16.80 -1.86
C GLU A 75 -3.77 16.76 -2.43
N THR A 76 -3.11 15.60 -2.40
CA THR A 76 -1.77 15.42 -2.96
C THR A 76 -1.71 15.75 -4.45
N VAL A 77 -2.69 15.32 -5.23
CA VAL A 77 -2.76 15.62 -6.66
C VAL A 77 -2.95 17.12 -6.87
N LEU A 78 -3.88 17.76 -6.15
CA LEU A 78 -4.14 19.19 -6.28
C LEU A 78 -2.92 20.05 -5.90
N GLN A 79 -2.21 19.67 -4.82
CA GLN A 79 -0.98 20.36 -4.40
C GLN A 79 0.14 20.27 -5.44
N ASN A 80 0.23 19.15 -6.15
CA ASN A 80 1.28 18.93 -7.15
C ASN A 80 0.98 19.60 -8.50
N VAL A 81 -0.30 19.79 -8.83
CA VAL A 81 -0.73 20.27 -10.15
C VAL A 81 -1.10 21.76 -10.14
N LEU A 82 -1.60 22.27 -9.03
CA LEU A 82 -2.15 23.62 -8.93
C LEU A 82 -1.27 24.56 -8.09
N PRO A 83 -1.22 25.86 -8.42
CA PRO A 83 -0.54 26.85 -7.59
C PRO A 83 -1.17 26.95 -6.19
N PRO A 84 -0.40 27.31 -5.16
CA PRO A 84 -0.93 27.56 -3.82
C PRO A 84 -2.08 28.58 -3.84
N GLY A 85 -3.16 28.27 -3.11
CA GLY A 85 -4.35 29.13 -3.03
C GLY A 85 -5.33 28.98 -4.19
N SER A 86 -5.06 28.13 -5.19
CA SER A 86 -5.98 27.87 -6.30
C SER A 86 -7.04 26.82 -5.99
N PHE A 87 -6.97 26.17 -4.83
CA PHE A 87 -7.95 25.20 -4.38
C PHE A 87 -8.15 25.27 -2.87
N GLN A 88 -9.24 24.69 -2.40
CA GLN A 88 -9.55 24.53 -0.97
C GLN A 88 -10.15 23.15 -0.75
N MET A 89 -9.61 22.43 0.26
CA MET A 89 -10.18 21.17 0.73
C MET A 89 -11.36 21.45 1.67
N GLN A 90 -12.31 20.50 1.74
CA GLN A 90 -13.48 20.53 2.63
C GLN A 90 -14.25 21.86 2.55
N TYR A 91 -14.65 22.21 1.33
CA TYR A 91 -15.36 23.48 1.07
C TYR A 91 -16.82 23.39 1.46
N GLY A 92 -17.26 24.27 2.37
CA GLY A 92 -18.65 24.40 2.80
C GLY A 92 -19.44 25.36 1.92
N PHE A 93 -20.59 24.90 1.42
CA PHE A 93 -21.58 25.74 0.75
C PHE A 93 -22.50 26.42 1.77
N ASP A 94 -23.20 27.49 1.37
CA ASP A 94 -24.10 28.27 2.21
C ASP A 94 -25.25 27.44 2.79
N ASN A 95 -25.63 26.34 2.13
CA ASN A 95 -26.65 25.40 2.62
C ASN A 95 -26.15 24.37 3.64
N GLY A 96 -24.89 24.46 4.05
CA GLY A 96 -24.25 23.55 5.01
C GLY A 96 -23.73 22.25 4.42
N GLU A 97 -23.86 21.99 3.11
CA GLU A 97 -23.18 20.84 2.49
C GLU A 97 -21.71 21.14 2.28
N ILE A 98 -20.89 20.08 2.41
CA ILE A 98 -19.44 20.13 2.24
C ILE A 98 -19.06 19.26 1.06
N VAL A 99 -18.23 19.79 0.17
CA VAL A 99 -17.56 19.04 -0.91
C VAL A 99 -16.09 18.83 -0.56
N ASP A 100 -15.51 17.71 -1.00
CA ASP A 100 -14.15 17.33 -0.61
C ASP A 100 -13.10 18.37 -1.04
N ALA A 101 -13.24 18.94 -2.22
CA ALA A 101 -12.41 20.05 -2.68
C ALA A 101 -13.14 20.94 -3.67
N VAL A 102 -12.65 22.19 -3.79
CA VAL A 102 -12.99 23.08 -4.90
C VAL A 102 -11.72 23.66 -5.51
N VAL A 103 -11.76 23.93 -6.81
CA VAL A 103 -10.73 24.69 -7.53
C VAL A 103 -11.28 26.03 -7.92
N PHE A 104 -10.56 27.10 -7.61
CA PHE A 104 -10.94 28.47 -7.93
C PHE A 104 -10.51 28.81 -9.37
N VAL A 105 -11.45 29.17 -10.20
CA VAL A 105 -11.21 29.57 -11.59
C VAL A 105 -11.92 30.93 -11.85
N LYS A 106 -11.15 32.01 -11.77
CA LYS A 106 -11.68 33.37 -11.85
C LYS A 106 -12.70 33.61 -10.75
N ASP A 107 -13.96 33.88 -11.13
CA ASP A 107 -15.11 34.15 -10.27
C ASP A 107 -15.96 32.92 -9.98
N LYS A 108 -15.56 31.76 -10.48
CA LYS A 108 -16.27 30.47 -10.29
C LYS A 108 -15.44 29.46 -9.53
N ILE A 109 -16.11 28.46 -8.99
CA ILE A 109 -15.51 27.31 -8.34
C ILE A 109 -15.89 26.03 -9.09
N ILE A 110 -14.93 25.10 -9.19
CA ILE A 110 -15.14 23.76 -9.72
C ILE A 110 -15.19 22.80 -8.54
N PRO A 111 -16.33 22.20 -8.21
CA PRO A 111 -16.43 21.20 -7.17
C PRO A 111 -15.74 19.89 -7.58
N ILE A 112 -15.05 19.27 -6.61
CA ILE A 112 -14.41 17.97 -6.80
C ILE A 112 -14.80 17.08 -5.61
N ASP A 113 -15.42 15.95 -5.92
CA ASP A 113 -15.90 14.98 -4.94
C ASP A 113 -15.09 13.67 -5.09
N SER A 114 -14.48 13.22 -4.00
CA SER A 114 -13.65 12.01 -3.99
C SER A 114 -14.51 10.78 -3.71
N LYS A 115 -14.53 9.83 -4.63
CA LYS A 115 -15.31 8.60 -4.51
C LYS A 115 -14.41 7.38 -4.58
N PHE A 116 -13.90 6.97 -3.43
CA PHE A 116 -13.10 5.75 -3.29
C PHE A 116 -13.97 4.55 -2.91
N SER A 117 -14.76 4.03 -3.85
CA SER A 117 -15.50 2.78 -3.67
C SER A 117 -15.41 1.94 -4.94
N LEU A 118 -14.40 1.11 -5.00
CA LEU A 118 -14.14 0.19 -6.11
C LEU A 118 -14.41 -1.27 -5.72
N GLU A 119 -15.31 -1.52 -4.78
CA GLU A 119 -15.55 -2.88 -4.27
C GLU A 119 -16.00 -3.81 -5.40
N ASN A 120 -16.99 -3.41 -6.20
CA ASN A 120 -17.43 -4.20 -7.33
C ASN A 120 -16.40 -4.25 -8.46
N TYR A 121 -15.57 -3.22 -8.62
CA TYR A 121 -14.44 -3.25 -9.54
C TYR A 121 -13.39 -4.30 -9.15
N ASN A 122 -12.97 -4.32 -7.90
CA ASN A 122 -12.01 -5.31 -7.40
C ASN A 122 -12.58 -6.74 -7.52
N ARG A 123 -13.84 -6.94 -7.16
CA ARG A 123 -14.53 -8.22 -7.34
C ARG A 123 -14.59 -8.65 -8.82
N MET A 124 -14.81 -7.70 -9.73
CA MET A 124 -14.84 -7.97 -11.17
C MET A 124 -13.47 -8.42 -11.70
N ILE A 125 -12.37 -7.84 -11.21
CA ILE A 125 -11.01 -8.22 -11.61
C ILE A 125 -10.64 -9.61 -11.08
N GLU A 126 -11.04 -9.93 -9.86
CA GLU A 126 -10.74 -11.22 -9.21
C GLU A 126 -11.62 -12.37 -9.73
N GLU A 127 -12.80 -12.06 -10.30
CA GLU A 127 -13.73 -13.07 -10.77
C GLU A 127 -13.27 -13.71 -12.08
N ARG A 128 -13.15 -15.03 -12.06
CA ARG A 128 -12.71 -15.85 -13.20
C ARG A 128 -13.87 -16.39 -14.04
N ASP A 129 -15.06 -16.52 -13.45
CA ASP A 129 -16.24 -16.95 -14.16
C ASP A 129 -16.80 -15.82 -15.02
N VAL A 130 -16.90 -16.05 -16.33
CA VAL A 130 -17.32 -15.04 -17.32
C VAL A 130 -18.74 -14.54 -17.06
N VAL A 131 -19.65 -15.42 -16.64
CA VAL A 131 -21.07 -15.07 -16.41
C VAL A 131 -21.18 -14.20 -15.17
N ARG A 132 -20.54 -14.62 -14.07
CA ARG A 132 -20.51 -13.84 -12.81
C ARG A 132 -19.81 -12.51 -12.98
N ARG A 133 -18.71 -12.48 -13.73
CA ARG A 133 -18.00 -11.24 -14.05
C ARG A 133 -18.89 -10.24 -14.75
N ALA A 134 -19.69 -10.66 -15.74
CA ALA A 134 -20.64 -9.80 -16.44
C ALA A 134 -21.76 -9.25 -15.52
N GLU A 135 -22.18 -10.02 -14.52
CA GLU A 135 -23.13 -9.55 -13.50
C GLU A 135 -22.50 -8.49 -12.59
N ILE A 136 -21.27 -8.71 -12.13
CA ILE A 136 -20.52 -7.75 -11.29
C ILE A 136 -20.24 -6.47 -12.07
N GLU A 137 -19.91 -6.56 -13.36
CA GLU A 137 -19.73 -5.41 -14.25
C GLU A 137 -20.97 -4.53 -14.32
N LYS A 138 -22.17 -5.13 -14.45
CA LYS A 138 -23.43 -4.38 -14.40
C LYS A 138 -23.64 -3.68 -13.06
N GLN A 139 -23.30 -4.34 -11.96
CA GLN A 139 -23.38 -3.74 -10.63
C GLN A 139 -22.41 -2.54 -10.54
N PHE A 140 -21.18 -2.70 -10.99
CA PHE A 140 -20.18 -1.64 -11.01
C PHE A 140 -20.63 -0.42 -11.84
N VAL A 141 -21.19 -0.65 -13.03
CA VAL A 141 -21.74 0.44 -13.86
C VAL A 141 -22.90 1.18 -13.15
N ASN A 142 -23.75 0.46 -12.43
CA ASN A 142 -24.83 1.09 -11.67
C ASN A 142 -24.29 1.89 -10.48
N ASP A 143 -23.27 1.39 -9.78
CA ASP A 143 -22.61 2.12 -8.71
C ASP A 143 -21.98 3.43 -9.24
N LEU A 144 -21.28 3.38 -10.38
CA LEU A 144 -20.73 4.57 -11.01
C LEU A 144 -21.81 5.61 -11.35
N LYS A 145 -22.94 5.18 -11.94
CA LYS A 145 -24.07 6.09 -12.24
C LYS A 145 -24.61 6.76 -10.98
N LEU A 146 -24.73 6.00 -9.89
CA LEU A 146 -25.16 6.54 -8.60
C LEU A 146 -24.17 7.58 -8.09
N ARG A 147 -22.86 7.30 -8.15
CA ARG A 147 -21.81 8.23 -7.71
C ARG A 147 -21.76 9.50 -8.55
N ILE A 148 -21.93 9.39 -9.88
CA ILE A 148 -22.06 10.55 -10.77
C ILE A 148 -23.24 11.41 -10.33
N THR A 149 -24.40 10.81 -10.03
CA THR A 149 -25.58 11.54 -9.59
C THR A 149 -25.35 12.23 -8.24
N GLU A 150 -24.65 11.57 -7.30
CA GLU A 150 -24.28 12.16 -6.02
C GLU A 150 -23.34 13.36 -6.20
N THR A 151 -22.34 13.26 -7.06
CA THR A 151 -21.40 14.34 -7.36
C THR A 151 -22.10 15.51 -8.06
N ALA A 152 -23.07 15.23 -8.92
CA ALA A 152 -23.83 16.26 -9.64
C ALA A 152 -24.60 17.21 -8.71
N LYS A 153 -24.92 16.83 -7.46
CA LYS A 153 -25.58 17.73 -6.48
C LYS A 153 -24.75 18.96 -6.12
N TYR A 154 -23.43 18.90 -6.31
CA TYR A 154 -22.53 20.02 -6.08
C TYR A 154 -22.48 21.04 -7.24
N ILE A 155 -23.16 20.77 -8.37
CA ILE A 155 -23.31 21.73 -9.46
C ILE A 155 -24.40 22.72 -9.05
N ARG A 156 -23.97 23.90 -8.65
CA ARG A 156 -24.83 24.97 -8.09
C ARG A 156 -24.43 26.33 -8.63
N PRO A 157 -24.93 26.71 -9.78
CA PRO A 157 -24.61 28.00 -10.38
C PRO A 157 -24.95 29.19 -9.48
N SER A 158 -25.96 29.07 -8.59
CA SER A 158 -26.29 30.08 -7.56
C SER A 158 -25.14 30.32 -6.59
N ASP A 159 -24.36 29.31 -6.28
CA ASP A 159 -23.22 29.34 -5.36
C ASP A 159 -21.90 29.53 -6.12
N LYS A 160 -21.98 30.09 -7.34
CA LYS A 160 -20.85 30.37 -8.23
C LYS A 160 -20.09 29.11 -8.71
N THR A 161 -20.70 27.93 -8.66
CA THR A 161 -20.06 26.77 -9.27
C THR A 161 -20.11 26.86 -10.79
N THR A 162 -19.23 26.09 -11.42
CA THR A 162 -19.34 25.75 -12.84
C THR A 162 -20.60 24.90 -13.09
N ASP A 163 -20.95 24.70 -14.34
CA ASP A 163 -22.02 23.82 -14.81
C ASP A 163 -21.61 22.33 -14.85
N PHE A 164 -20.45 22.01 -14.28
CA PHE A 164 -19.93 20.66 -14.10
C PHE A 164 -19.20 20.54 -12.78
N ALA A 165 -19.01 19.31 -12.29
CA ALA A 165 -18.20 18.95 -11.16
C ALA A 165 -17.30 17.77 -11.54
N PHE A 166 -16.18 17.61 -10.88
CA PHE A 166 -15.33 16.44 -11.07
C PHE A 166 -15.59 15.38 -10.01
N MET A 167 -15.61 14.14 -10.44
CA MET A 167 -15.55 12.98 -9.55
C MET A 167 -14.12 12.44 -9.59
N PHE A 168 -13.42 12.51 -8.46
CA PHE A 168 -12.07 11.98 -8.33
C PHE A 168 -12.10 10.53 -7.89
N ILE A 169 -11.51 9.65 -8.68
CA ILE A 169 -11.36 8.23 -8.38
C ILE A 169 -9.88 7.91 -8.31
N PRO A 170 -9.33 7.61 -7.12
CA PRO A 170 -7.90 7.31 -6.95
C PRO A 170 -7.59 5.87 -7.42
N SER A 171 -7.70 5.61 -8.71
CA SER A 171 -7.39 4.34 -9.33
C SER A 171 -6.98 4.53 -10.78
N GLU A 172 -5.83 3.99 -11.16
CA GLU A 172 -5.35 4.01 -12.54
C GLU A 172 -6.11 3.04 -13.46
N CYS A 173 -6.92 2.16 -12.88
CA CYS A 173 -7.56 1.04 -13.59
C CYS A 173 -9.02 1.30 -14.02
N VAL A 174 -9.57 2.50 -13.82
CA VAL A 174 -11.00 2.82 -14.11
C VAL A 174 -11.17 3.66 -15.37
N TYR A 175 -10.16 3.70 -16.22
CA TYR A 175 -10.19 4.38 -17.51
C TYR A 175 -10.52 3.43 -18.66
#